data_b4ec9988800b60cb44821b76ae8afa5b
#
_entry.id   b4ec9988800b60cb44821b76ae8afa5b
#
_cell.length_a   1.000
_cell.length_b   1.000
_cell.length_c   1.000
_cell.angle_alpha   90.00
_cell.angle_beta   90.00
_cell.angle_gamma   90.00
#
_symmetry.space_group_name_H-M   'P 1'
#
loop_
_entity.id
_entity.type
_entity.pdbx_description
1 polymer ?
#
loop_
_entity_poly.entity_id
_entity_poly.type
_entity_poly.pdbx_seq_one_letter_code
_entity_poly.pdbx_strand_id
1 'polypeptide(L)'
;MDIKRIGRNPATDPSRSRGSQITVHNGTVYFAATPDRPFDPGASIGVQTRQMLKRVDERLALAGSDKSKILAAHVMISDMRHFADMNVVWDEWVDQQSPPVRACGT
;
A
#
# COMPACT_ATOMS: atom_id res chain seq x y z
N MET A 1 18.54 -12.23 -14.70
CA MET A 1 17.68 -12.04 -13.52
C MET A 1 16.48 -11.21 -13.92
N ASP A 2 15.31 -11.80 -13.87
CA ASP A 2 14.11 -11.16 -14.41
C ASP A 2 13.33 -10.45 -13.32
N ILE A 3 12.98 -9.20 -13.58
CA ILE A 3 12.07 -8.42 -12.76
C ILE A 3 10.78 -8.26 -13.55
N LYS A 4 9.69 -8.83 -13.04
CA LYS A 4 8.37 -8.64 -13.62
C LYS A 4 7.79 -7.32 -13.13
N ARG A 5 7.23 -6.54 -14.06
CA ARG A 5 6.56 -5.26 -13.72
C ARG A 5 5.11 -5.32 -14.14
N ILE A 6 4.22 -4.90 -13.24
CA ILE A 6 2.77 -4.90 -13.47
C ILE A 6 2.27 -3.47 -13.27
N GLY A 7 1.50 -2.98 -14.26
CA GLY A 7 0.99 -1.62 -14.25
C GLY A 7 2.07 -0.56 -14.40
N ARG A 8 1.64 0.63 -14.82
CA ARG A 8 2.58 1.75 -14.94
C ARG A 8 1.98 2.99 -14.28
N ASN A 9 2.87 3.79 -13.71
CA ASN A 9 2.52 5.12 -13.21
C ASN A 9 2.99 6.14 -14.24
N PRO A 10 2.08 6.69 -15.08
CA PRO A 10 2.49 7.60 -16.14
C PRO A 10 2.98 8.92 -15.57
N ALA A 11 3.98 9.51 -16.23
CA ALA A 11 4.38 10.89 -16.02
C ALA A 11 3.39 11.83 -16.69
N THR A 12 3.63 13.14 -16.59
CA THR A 12 2.83 14.15 -17.29
C THR A 12 2.82 13.90 -18.80
N ASP A 13 3.96 13.50 -19.37
CA ASP A 13 4.04 13.02 -20.74
C ASP A 13 3.56 11.56 -20.79
N PRO A 14 2.45 11.24 -21.49
CA PRO A 14 1.88 9.88 -21.49
C PRO A 14 2.78 8.83 -22.16
N SER A 15 3.79 9.23 -22.91
CA SER A 15 4.77 8.28 -23.48
C SER A 15 5.80 7.80 -22.46
N ARG A 16 5.85 8.40 -21.27
CA ARG A 16 6.82 8.12 -20.21
C ARG A 16 6.13 7.55 -18.97
N SER A 17 6.90 6.81 -18.17
CA SER A 17 6.44 6.24 -16.90
C SER A 17 7.32 6.72 -15.76
N ARG A 18 6.71 7.11 -14.63
CA ARG A 18 7.46 7.43 -13.40
C ARG A 18 7.85 6.19 -12.63
N GLY A 19 7.06 5.13 -12.74
CA GLY A 19 7.31 3.91 -12.01
C GLY A 19 6.36 2.82 -12.43
N SER A 20 6.44 1.70 -11.74
CA SER A 20 5.51 0.58 -11.87
C SER A 20 4.61 0.52 -10.65
N GLN A 21 3.40 0.00 -10.81
CA GLN A 21 2.53 -0.23 -9.66
C GLN A 21 3.04 -1.36 -8.78
N ILE A 22 3.52 -2.44 -9.42
CA ILE A 22 3.98 -3.64 -8.75
C ILE A 22 5.24 -4.14 -9.46
N THR A 23 6.23 -4.57 -8.69
CA THR A 23 7.36 -5.34 -9.21
C THR A 23 7.45 -6.68 -8.50
N VAL A 24 7.86 -7.72 -9.21
CA VAL A 24 8.05 -9.06 -8.65
C VAL A 24 9.45 -9.54 -8.99
N HIS A 25 10.17 -9.99 -7.98
CA HIS A 25 11.53 -10.49 -8.14
C HIS A 25 11.76 -11.63 -7.16
N ASN A 26 12.21 -12.77 -7.68
CA ASN A 26 12.47 -13.97 -6.88
C ASN A 26 11.32 -14.36 -5.95
N GLY A 27 10.07 -14.28 -6.46
CA GLY A 27 8.90 -14.63 -5.69
C GLY A 27 8.46 -13.61 -4.66
N THR A 28 9.13 -12.46 -4.56
CA THR A 28 8.75 -11.37 -3.67
C THR A 28 8.10 -10.23 -4.46
N VAL A 29 6.99 -9.74 -3.93
CA VAL A 29 6.20 -8.67 -4.54
C VAL A 29 6.49 -7.36 -3.82
N TYR A 30 6.74 -6.31 -4.57
CA TYR A 30 7.01 -4.96 -4.05
C TYR A 30 6.01 -3.99 -4.63
N PHE A 31 5.40 -3.17 -3.80
CA PHE A 31 4.50 -2.10 -4.28
C PHE A 31 4.32 -1.02 -3.21
N ALA A 32 3.74 0.08 -3.62
CA ALA A 32 3.28 1.13 -2.73
C ALA A 32 1.79 1.36 -2.97
N ALA A 33 1.09 1.86 -1.98
CA ALA A 33 -0.33 2.16 -2.07
C ALA A 33 -0.62 3.50 -1.40
N THR A 34 -1.62 4.21 -1.91
CA THR A 34 -2.06 5.51 -1.40
C THR A 34 -3.58 5.50 -1.23
N PRO A 35 -4.15 6.44 -0.48
CA PRO A 35 -5.59 6.68 -0.52
C PRO A 35 -6.08 6.97 -1.95
N ASP A 36 -7.40 6.99 -2.12
CA ASP A 36 -8.01 7.29 -3.42
C ASP A 36 -7.58 8.65 -3.96
N ARG A 37 -7.40 8.72 -5.27
CA ARG A 37 -7.08 9.98 -5.95
C ARG A 37 -8.30 10.51 -6.70
N PRO A 38 -8.50 11.84 -6.74
CA PRO A 38 -7.67 12.87 -6.09
C PRO A 38 -7.76 12.77 -4.56
N PHE A 39 -6.68 13.12 -3.86
CA PHE A 39 -6.67 13.10 -2.41
C PHE A 39 -7.70 14.08 -1.84
N ASP A 40 -8.45 13.63 -0.84
CA ASP A 40 -9.38 14.45 -0.09
C ASP A 40 -8.74 14.85 1.25
N PRO A 41 -8.24 16.06 1.40
CA PRO A 41 -7.62 16.50 2.66
C PRO A 41 -8.61 16.62 3.80
N GLY A 42 -9.92 16.67 3.50
CA GLY A 42 -10.97 16.67 4.52
C GLY A 42 -11.38 15.30 5.01
N ALA A 43 -10.92 14.24 4.35
CA ALA A 43 -11.24 12.87 4.78
C ALA A 43 -10.52 12.54 6.09
N SER A 44 -11.20 11.81 6.99
CA SER A 44 -10.58 11.35 8.22
C SER A 44 -9.41 10.40 7.95
N ILE A 45 -8.51 10.25 8.91
CA ILE A 45 -7.42 9.30 8.79
C ILE A 45 -7.94 7.87 8.67
N GLY A 46 -9.05 7.54 9.33
CA GLY A 46 -9.68 6.23 9.20
C GLY A 46 -10.15 5.95 7.77
N VAL A 47 -10.80 6.92 7.14
CA VAL A 47 -11.23 6.80 5.74
C VAL A 47 -10.03 6.65 4.81
N GLN A 48 -9.02 7.50 4.96
CA GLN A 48 -7.81 7.43 4.15
C GLN A 48 -7.10 6.09 4.30
N THR A 49 -7.04 5.58 5.53
CA THR A 49 -6.40 4.28 5.81
C THR A 49 -7.18 3.13 5.15
N ARG A 50 -8.51 3.14 5.22
CA ARG A 50 -9.33 2.12 4.56
C ARG A 50 -9.15 2.13 3.06
N GLN A 51 -9.08 3.29 2.44
CA GLN A 51 -8.84 3.43 1.01
C GLN A 51 -7.48 2.87 0.61
N MET A 52 -6.45 3.21 1.37
CA MET A 52 -5.09 2.73 1.13
C MET A 52 -5.01 1.20 1.28
N LEU A 53 -5.60 0.63 2.34
CA LEU A 53 -5.57 -0.81 2.57
C LEU A 53 -6.39 -1.58 1.53
N LYS A 54 -7.48 -1.01 1.02
CA LYS A 54 -8.19 -1.57 -0.11
C LYS A 54 -7.29 -1.66 -1.34
N ARG A 55 -6.49 -0.64 -1.58
CA ARG A 55 -5.52 -0.65 -2.68
C ARG A 55 -4.45 -1.73 -2.47
N VAL A 56 -4.01 -1.92 -1.23
CA VAL A 56 -3.08 -3.00 -0.89
C VAL A 56 -3.68 -4.36 -1.27
N ASP A 57 -4.93 -4.63 -0.87
CA ASP A 57 -5.60 -5.88 -1.20
C ASP A 57 -5.70 -6.08 -2.72
N GLU A 58 -6.05 -5.04 -3.47
CA GLU A 58 -6.16 -5.11 -4.93
C GLU A 58 -4.81 -5.46 -5.58
N ARG A 59 -3.74 -4.84 -5.13
CA ARG A 59 -2.39 -5.07 -5.69
C ARG A 59 -1.85 -6.45 -5.32
N LEU A 60 -2.11 -6.91 -4.11
CA LEU A 60 -1.75 -8.27 -3.72
C LEU A 60 -2.48 -9.29 -4.61
N ALA A 61 -3.77 -9.09 -4.84
CA ALA A 61 -4.55 -9.98 -5.71
C ALA A 61 -4.02 -10.00 -7.15
N LEU A 62 -3.67 -8.84 -7.70
CA LEU A 62 -3.07 -8.74 -9.03
C LEU A 62 -1.75 -9.51 -9.14
N ALA A 63 -1.00 -9.57 -8.07
CA ALA A 63 0.27 -10.28 -8.03
C ALA A 63 0.12 -11.75 -7.64
N GLY A 64 -1.11 -12.24 -7.42
CA GLY A 64 -1.36 -13.61 -7.02
C GLY A 64 -1.04 -13.92 -5.56
N SER A 65 -1.09 -12.90 -4.70
CA SER A 65 -0.80 -13.03 -3.28
C SER A 65 -2.00 -12.58 -2.43
N ASP A 66 -1.81 -12.51 -1.13
CA ASP A 66 -2.82 -12.04 -0.19
C ASP A 66 -2.15 -11.48 1.08
N LYS A 67 -2.94 -10.84 1.94
CA LYS A 67 -2.40 -10.13 3.10
C LYS A 67 -1.77 -11.03 4.16
N SER A 68 -2.04 -12.32 4.14
CA SER A 68 -1.41 -13.26 5.08
C SER A 68 0.08 -13.51 4.76
N LYS A 69 0.53 -13.06 3.60
CA LYS A 69 1.90 -13.28 3.11
C LYS A 69 2.75 -12.02 3.08
N ILE A 70 2.27 -10.93 3.67
CA ILE A 70 3.05 -9.69 3.74
C ILE A 70 4.21 -9.88 4.72
N LEU A 71 5.41 -9.61 4.26
CA LEU A 71 6.62 -9.74 5.08
C LEU A 71 6.87 -8.48 5.91
N ALA A 72 6.75 -7.32 5.29
CA ALA A 72 7.03 -6.03 5.92
C ALA A 72 6.15 -4.95 5.32
N ALA A 73 5.77 -3.98 6.14
CA ALA A 73 5.01 -2.81 5.73
C ALA A 73 5.57 -1.56 6.40
N HIS A 74 5.70 -0.49 5.64
CA HIS A 74 6.02 0.82 6.17
C HIS A 74 4.85 1.75 5.89
N VAL A 75 4.17 2.20 6.95
CA VAL A 75 3.04 3.12 6.86
C VAL A 75 3.54 4.53 7.10
N MET A 76 3.27 5.43 6.17
CA MET A 76 3.63 6.84 6.30
C MET A 76 2.37 7.68 6.48
N ILE A 77 2.36 8.51 7.51
CA ILE A 77 1.26 9.43 7.80
C ILE A 77 1.82 10.85 7.92
N SER A 78 0.97 11.84 7.65
CA SER A 78 1.41 13.24 7.65
C SER A 78 1.70 13.79 9.04
N ASP A 79 1.09 13.20 10.08
CA ASP A 79 1.22 13.66 11.46
C ASP A 79 1.02 12.47 12.41
N MET A 80 1.98 12.27 13.32
CA MET A 80 1.91 11.16 14.28
C MET A 80 0.76 11.28 15.27
N ARG A 81 0.10 12.44 15.37
CA ARG A 81 -1.15 12.56 16.13
C ARG A 81 -2.25 11.64 15.63
N HIS A 82 -2.17 11.22 14.38
CA HIS A 82 -3.15 10.30 13.75
C HIS A 82 -2.78 8.82 13.91
N PHE A 83 -1.69 8.52 14.61
CA PHE A 83 -1.19 7.15 14.73
C PHE A 83 -2.23 6.20 15.33
N ALA A 84 -2.88 6.59 16.42
CA ALA A 84 -3.88 5.77 17.09
C ALA A 84 -5.09 5.49 16.17
N ASP A 85 -5.60 6.50 15.48
CA ASP A 85 -6.74 6.35 14.58
C ASP A 85 -6.41 5.48 13.36
N MET A 86 -5.20 5.61 12.84
CA MET A 86 -4.72 4.74 11.77
C MET A 86 -4.65 3.28 12.25
N ASN A 87 -4.13 3.07 13.45
CA ASN A 87 -4.02 1.73 14.04
C ASN A 87 -5.37 1.03 14.23
N VAL A 88 -6.44 1.77 14.54
CA VAL A 88 -7.77 1.18 14.67
C VAL A 88 -8.16 0.44 13.37
N VAL A 89 -7.93 1.09 12.23
CA VAL A 89 -8.26 0.51 10.93
C VAL A 89 -7.28 -0.60 10.56
N TRP A 90 -6.00 -0.39 10.81
CA TRP A 90 -4.98 -1.41 10.57
C TRP A 90 -5.29 -2.70 11.35
N ASP A 91 -5.63 -2.59 12.63
CA ASP A 91 -5.89 -3.74 13.50
C ASP A 91 -7.10 -4.55 13.03
N GLU A 92 -8.10 -3.89 12.45
CA GLU A 92 -9.25 -4.58 11.85
C GLU A 92 -8.89 -5.30 10.56
N TRP A 93 -7.89 -4.80 9.82
CA TRP A 93 -7.54 -5.29 8.49
C TRP A 93 -6.45 -6.34 8.50
N VAL A 94 -5.43 -6.18 9.33
CA VAL A 94 -4.24 -7.05 9.30
C VAL A 94 -4.62 -8.50 9.62
N ASP A 95 -3.93 -9.45 8.97
CA ASP A 95 -4.10 -10.86 9.30
C ASP A 95 -3.57 -11.12 10.72
N GLN A 96 -4.46 -11.56 11.62
CA GLN A 96 -4.13 -11.70 13.04
C GLN A 96 -3.19 -12.87 13.32
N GLN A 97 -3.14 -13.86 12.41
CA GLN A 97 -2.28 -15.03 12.56
C GLN A 97 -0.93 -14.85 11.88
N SER A 98 -0.85 -13.96 10.92
CA SER A 98 0.35 -13.75 10.09
C SER A 98 0.66 -12.27 9.94
N PRO A 99 0.82 -11.52 11.04
CA PRO A 99 1.08 -10.08 10.93
C PRO A 99 2.49 -9.82 10.38
N PRO A 100 2.65 -8.79 9.55
CA PRO A 100 3.96 -8.42 9.03
C PRO A 100 4.80 -7.67 10.07
N VAL A 101 6.09 -7.59 9.82
CA VAL A 101 6.90 -6.55 10.45
C VAL A 101 6.37 -5.20 9.98
N ARG A 102 6.18 -4.25 10.88
CA ARG A 102 5.60 -2.94 10.54
C ARG A 102 6.35 -1.80 11.19
N ALA A 103 6.55 -0.73 10.43
CA ALA A 103 6.99 0.56 10.94
C ALA A 103 5.99 1.64 10.49
N CYS A 104 5.83 2.67 11.30
CA CYS A 104 5.02 3.83 10.98
C CYS A 104 5.79 5.10 11.29
N GLY A 105 5.74 6.08 10.39
CA GLY A 105 6.44 7.34 10.55
C GLY A 105 5.85 8.43 9.65
N THR A 106 6.49 9.58 9.65
CA THR A 106 6.12 10.74 8.84
C THR A 106 7.05 10.95 7.67
#